data_940b8450563663ff0639401130e2e565
#
_entry.id   940b8450563663ff0639401130e2e565
#
_cell.length_a   1.000
_cell.length_b   1.000
_cell.length_c   1.000
_cell.angle_alpha   90.00
_cell.angle_beta   90.00
_cell.angle_gamma   90.00
#
_symmetry.space_group_name_H-M   'P 1'
#
loop_
_entity.id
_entity.type
_entity.pdbx_description
1 polymer ?
#
loop_
_entity_poly.entity_id
_entity_poly.type
_entity_poly.pdbx_seq_one_letter_code
_entity_poly.pdbx_strand_id
1 'polypeptide(L)'
;KLDIANMMYDTCEVIVSDNKAANNFKNFEFELIRYLSITSPISANDFEKMSEMEITGKVYKAAMAYYAEKTERSAREALPIIAEVYQKEGNKFERIVVPFSDGIKTLNVVTDLKKAFESNGAQLVADFEKNITLAIVDEAWKKHLRKMDELKQSVQLAVHEQKDPLLIYKFEAYNLFSSMLNGVNKEVISFLFKGDLPQQQAPAIKEAKEVRQKEKYTESKDEIVSSESANREAGQT
;
A
#
# COMPACT_ATOMS: atom_id res chain seq x y z
N LYS A 1 14.94 -0.42 -4.31
CA LYS A 1 14.69 -1.37 -3.21
C LYS A 1 13.59 -0.82 -2.35
N LEU A 2 12.55 -1.61 -2.10
CA LEU A 2 11.46 -1.22 -1.19
C LEU A 2 12.07 -1.03 0.21
N ASP A 3 11.76 0.08 0.87
CA ASP A 3 12.30 0.38 2.18
C ASP A 3 11.19 0.30 3.26
N ILE A 4 10.86 -0.93 3.63
CA ILE A 4 9.86 -1.21 4.66
C ILE A 4 10.25 -0.59 6.00
N ALA A 5 11.55 -0.51 6.31
CA ALA A 5 12.02 0.07 7.55
C ALA A 5 11.68 1.56 7.64
N ASN A 6 11.87 2.33 6.56
CA ASN A 6 11.48 3.74 6.53
C ASN A 6 9.96 3.90 6.59
N MET A 7 9.19 3.11 5.84
CA MET A 7 7.71 3.15 5.92
C MET A 7 7.20 2.84 7.34
N MET A 8 7.87 1.93 8.02
CA MET A 8 7.55 1.58 9.42
C MET A 8 7.88 2.74 10.36
N TYR A 9 9.07 3.37 10.18
CA TYR A 9 9.46 4.53 10.97
C TYR A 9 8.48 5.69 10.80
N ASP A 10 8.14 6.06 9.57
CA ASP A 10 7.16 7.11 9.25
C ASP A 10 5.79 6.80 9.88
N THR A 11 5.36 5.53 9.83
CA THR A 11 4.09 5.11 10.45
C THR A 11 4.15 5.27 11.97
N CYS A 12 5.24 4.89 12.62
CA CYS A 12 5.43 5.08 14.06
C CYS A 12 5.44 6.57 14.44
N GLU A 13 6.15 7.40 13.66
CA GLU A 13 6.22 8.84 13.88
C GLU A 13 4.85 9.50 13.79
N VAL A 14 4.06 9.18 12.77
CA VAL A 14 2.70 9.72 12.61
C VAL A 14 1.79 9.28 13.77
N ILE A 15 1.83 8.01 14.18
CA ILE A 15 1.04 7.53 15.32
C ILE A 15 1.42 8.27 16.61
N VAL A 16 2.70 8.46 16.86
CA VAL A 16 3.20 9.15 18.07
C VAL A 16 2.80 10.62 18.04
N SER A 17 3.08 11.33 16.94
CA SER A 17 2.82 12.76 16.80
C SER A 17 1.32 13.09 16.94
N ASP A 18 0.44 12.37 16.21
CA ASP A 18 -0.99 12.58 16.25
C ASP A 18 -1.55 12.43 17.68
N ASN A 19 -1.13 11.40 18.40
CA ASN A 19 -1.61 11.09 19.74
C ASN A 19 -0.97 11.95 20.84
N LYS A 20 0.28 12.36 20.64
CA LYS A 20 0.99 13.26 21.56
C LYS A 20 0.38 14.67 21.49
N ALA A 21 0.09 15.17 20.27
CA ALA A 21 -0.59 16.44 20.08
C ALA A 21 -2.01 16.47 20.73
N ALA A 22 -2.72 15.33 20.69
CA ALA A 22 -4.03 15.18 21.32
C ALA A 22 -3.97 14.82 22.82
N ASN A 23 -2.79 14.56 23.37
CA ASN A 23 -2.55 14.01 24.72
C ASN A 23 -3.42 12.79 25.04
N ASN A 24 -3.53 11.86 24.09
CA ASN A 24 -4.44 10.72 24.17
C ASN A 24 -3.68 9.38 24.15
N PHE A 25 -3.22 8.94 25.32
CA PHE A 25 -2.50 7.68 25.49
C PHE A 25 -3.35 6.45 25.13
N LYS A 26 -4.66 6.45 25.46
CA LYS A 26 -5.52 5.30 25.11
C LYS A 26 -5.67 5.11 23.60
N ASN A 27 -5.80 6.20 22.85
CA ASN A 27 -5.85 6.12 21.40
C ASN A 27 -4.49 5.69 20.82
N PHE A 28 -3.40 6.15 21.41
CA PHE A 28 -2.04 5.69 21.04
C PHE A 28 -1.90 4.17 21.19
N GLU A 29 -2.29 3.59 22.33
CA GLU A 29 -2.27 2.13 22.52
C GLU A 29 -3.16 1.41 21.49
N PHE A 30 -4.36 1.94 21.24
CA PHE A 30 -5.28 1.37 20.27
C PHE A 30 -4.69 1.40 18.84
N GLU A 31 -4.04 2.49 18.44
CA GLU A 31 -3.41 2.59 17.12
C GLU A 31 -2.19 1.68 16.98
N LEU A 32 -1.39 1.48 18.03
CA LEU A 32 -0.30 0.50 18.01
C LEU A 32 -0.81 -0.92 17.77
N ILE A 33 -1.90 -1.32 18.45
CA ILE A 33 -2.52 -2.63 18.22
C ILE A 33 -3.11 -2.68 16.81
N ARG A 34 -3.79 -1.62 16.40
CA ARG A 34 -4.48 -1.55 15.11
C ARG A 34 -3.54 -1.59 13.90
N TYR A 35 -2.41 -0.93 13.95
CA TYR A 35 -1.51 -0.84 12.79
C TYR A 35 -0.28 -1.74 12.89
N LEU A 36 0.25 -1.93 14.10
CA LEU A 36 1.51 -2.63 14.32
C LEU A 36 1.36 -3.96 15.09
N SER A 37 0.14 -4.30 15.52
CA SER A 37 -0.15 -5.52 16.29
C SER A 37 0.74 -5.67 17.55
N ILE A 38 1.22 -4.58 18.11
CA ILE A 38 2.06 -4.54 19.32
C ILE A 38 1.34 -3.83 20.46
N THR A 39 1.68 -4.20 21.68
CA THR A 39 1.32 -3.45 22.88
C THR A 39 2.26 -2.26 23.07
N SER A 40 1.82 -1.24 23.81
CA SER A 40 2.66 -0.06 24.07
C SER A 40 3.96 -0.46 24.81
N PRO A 41 5.14 -0.08 24.27
CA PRO A 41 6.42 -0.30 24.93
C PRO A 41 6.72 0.70 26.05
N ILE A 42 5.79 1.62 26.34
CA ILE A 42 5.92 2.66 27.35
C ILE A 42 4.65 2.78 28.20
N SER A 43 4.80 3.31 29.42
CA SER A 43 3.67 3.62 30.30
C SER A 43 3.01 4.95 29.97
N ALA A 44 1.79 5.19 30.49
CA ALA A 44 1.11 6.48 30.35
C ALA A 44 1.91 7.65 30.94
N ASN A 45 2.60 7.42 32.06
CA ASN A 45 3.46 8.42 32.68
C ASN A 45 4.70 8.77 31.82
N ASP A 46 5.29 7.75 31.15
CA ASP A 46 6.39 7.97 30.22
C ASP A 46 5.90 8.70 28.95
N PHE A 47 4.71 8.36 28.48
CA PHE A 47 4.09 9.03 27.33
C PHE A 47 3.95 10.54 27.57
N GLU A 48 3.57 10.99 28.77
CA GLU A 48 3.48 12.40 29.10
C GLU A 48 4.84 13.10 29.14
N LYS A 49 5.87 12.43 29.71
CA LYS A 49 7.17 13.03 30.02
C LYS A 49 8.20 12.98 28.90
N MET A 50 8.14 11.93 28.08
CA MET A 50 9.12 11.73 27.03
C MET A 50 8.84 12.62 25.80
N SER A 51 9.88 12.93 25.05
CA SER A 51 9.76 13.60 23.74
C SER A 51 9.16 12.64 22.69
N GLU A 52 8.55 13.21 21.65
CA GLU A 52 8.03 12.45 20.51
C GLU A 52 9.11 11.56 19.87
N MET A 53 10.31 12.08 19.70
CA MET A 53 11.43 11.33 19.11
C MET A 53 11.81 10.10 19.95
N GLU A 54 11.86 10.23 21.28
CA GLU A 54 12.19 9.12 22.17
C GLU A 54 11.10 8.04 22.15
N ILE A 55 9.82 8.45 22.13
CA ILE A 55 8.68 7.54 22.03
C ILE A 55 8.71 6.81 20.69
N THR A 56 8.89 7.56 19.58
CA THR A 56 8.99 7.00 18.23
C THR A 56 10.11 5.97 18.15
N GLY A 57 11.28 6.27 18.71
CA GLY A 57 12.41 5.34 18.73
C GLY A 57 12.11 4.03 19.49
N LYS A 58 11.40 4.10 20.64
CA LYS A 58 10.99 2.91 21.39
C LYS A 58 9.94 2.09 20.66
N VAL A 59 8.92 2.75 20.08
CA VAL A 59 7.86 2.10 19.29
C VAL A 59 8.46 1.43 18.07
N TYR A 60 9.30 2.13 17.31
CA TYR A 60 9.98 1.59 16.14
C TYR A 60 10.82 0.36 16.46
N LYS A 61 11.60 0.39 17.54
CA LYS A 61 12.40 -0.75 17.98
C LYS A 61 11.53 -1.97 18.34
N ALA A 62 10.40 -1.75 19.02
CA ALA A 62 9.45 -2.81 19.34
C ALA A 62 8.78 -3.37 18.08
N ALA A 63 8.39 -2.51 17.16
CA ALA A 63 7.78 -2.88 15.88
C ALA A 63 8.75 -3.71 15.02
N MET A 64 10.02 -3.28 14.91
CA MET A 64 11.05 -4.01 14.18
C MET A 64 11.29 -5.41 14.75
N ALA A 65 11.36 -5.53 16.08
CA ALA A 65 11.53 -6.82 16.74
C ALA A 65 10.35 -7.77 16.47
N TYR A 66 9.12 -7.27 16.60
CA TYR A 66 7.91 -8.04 16.30
C TYR A 66 7.86 -8.48 14.83
N TYR A 67 8.17 -7.56 13.91
CA TYR A 67 8.14 -7.85 12.47
C TYR A 67 9.18 -8.88 12.05
N ALA A 68 10.39 -8.81 12.62
CA ALA A 68 11.43 -9.80 12.38
C ALA A 68 11.00 -11.20 12.83
N GLU A 69 10.44 -11.32 14.04
CA GLU A 69 9.91 -12.58 14.56
C GLU A 69 8.76 -13.12 13.69
N LYS A 70 7.83 -12.24 13.30
CA LYS A 70 6.70 -12.60 12.44
C LYS A 70 7.15 -13.13 11.08
N THR A 71 8.07 -12.45 10.41
CA THR A 71 8.55 -12.85 9.08
C THR A 71 9.31 -14.16 9.12
N GLU A 72 10.10 -14.39 10.17
CA GLU A 72 10.79 -15.66 10.39
C GLU A 72 9.78 -16.82 10.66
N ARG A 73 8.75 -16.56 11.45
CA ARG A 73 7.66 -17.52 11.68
C ARG A 73 6.93 -17.84 10.37
N SER A 74 6.53 -16.84 9.60
CA SER A 74 5.84 -17.03 8.33
C SER A 74 6.67 -17.82 7.31
N ALA A 75 7.98 -17.57 7.22
CA ALA A 75 8.89 -18.34 6.38
C ALA A 75 8.96 -19.81 6.82
N ARG A 76 9.04 -20.06 8.13
CA ARG A 76 9.12 -21.40 8.73
C ARG A 76 7.83 -22.20 8.53
N GLU A 77 6.67 -21.55 8.67
CA GLU A 77 5.36 -22.18 8.45
C GLU A 77 5.09 -22.49 6.98
N ALA A 78 5.56 -21.64 6.07
CA ALA A 78 5.41 -21.84 4.63
C ALA A 78 6.33 -22.94 4.07
N LEU A 79 7.51 -23.13 4.67
CA LEU A 79 8.55 -24.02 4.12
C LEU A 79 8.09 -25.46 3.86
N PRO A 80 7.37 -26.16 4.76
CA PRO A 80 6.90 -27.53 4.51
C PRO A 80 5.99 -27.61 3.28
N ILE A 81 5.12 -26.63 3.09
CA ILE A 81 4.20 -26.58 1.95
C ILE A 81 4.97 -26.30 0.66
N ILE A 82 5.91 -25.35 0.70
CA ILE A 82 6.79 -25.03 -0.44
C ILE A 82 7.60 -26.26 -0.85
N ALA A 83 8.16 -26.99 0.13
CA ALA A 83 8.96 -28.19 -0.12
C ALA A 83 8.13 -29.32 -0.73
N GLU A 84 6.91 -29.55 -0.23
CA GLU A 84 6.00 -30.53 -0.79
C GLU A 84 5.63 -30.24 -2.25
N VAL A 85 5.29 -28.97 -2.55
CA VAL A 85 4.96 -28.54 -3.91
C VAL A 85 6.17 -28.62 -4.82
N TYR A 86 7.36 -28.22 -4.34
CA TYR A 86 8.60 -28.30 -5.13
C TYR A 86 8.95 -29.74 -5.48
N GLN A 87 8.77 -30.70 -4.57
CA GLN A 87 9.05 -32.12 -4.83
C GLN A 87 8.04 -32.74 -5.78
N LYS A 88 6.74 -32.40 -5.66
CA LYS A 88 5.66 -33.00 -6.48
C LYS A 88 5.53 -32.35 -7.86
N GLU A 89 5.68 -31.04 -7.94
CA GLU A 89 5.29 -30.22 -9.09
C GLU A 89 6.41 -29.26 -9.55
N GLY A 90 7.60 -29.33 -8.98
CA GLY A 90 8.71 -28.39 -9.26
C GLY A 90 9.16 -28.34 -10.73
N ASN A 91 8.89 -29.41 -11.48
CA ASN A 91 9.16 -29.45 -12.92
C ASN A 91 8.04 -28.83 -13.78
N LYS A 92 6.87 -28.58 -13.18
CA LYS A 92 5.69 -28.03 -13.87
C LYS A 92 5.46 -26.57 -13.58
N PHE A 93 5.75 -26.13 -12.34
CA PHE A 93 5.46 -24.77 -11.89
C PHE A 93 6.74 -24.00 -11.58
N GLU A 94 6.96 -22.93 -12.32
CA GLU A 94 8.04 -21.97 -12.04
C GLU A 94 7.63 -21.00 -10.91
N ARG A 95 6.37 -20.58 -10.94
CA ARG A 95 5.81 -19.61 -9.98
C ARG A 95 4.53 -20.13 -9.34
N ILE A 96 4.38 -19.86 -8.06
CA ILE A 96 3.20 -20.20 -7.28
C ILE A 96 2.54 -18.95 -6.71
N VAL A 97 1.25 -19.06 -6.43
CA VAL A 97 0.46 -18.02 -5.76
C VAL A 97 0.17 -18.47 -4.34
N VAL A 98 0.59 -17.66 -3.38
CA VAL A 98 0.35 -17.89 -1.96
C VAL A 98 -0.58 -16.80 -1.44
N PRO A 99 -1.79 -17.13 -0.94
CA PRO A 99 -2.69 -16.15 -0.35
C PRO A 99 -2.23 -15.77 1.05
N PHE A 100 -2.29 -14.48 1.36
CA PHE A 100 -2.11 -13.94 2.71
C PHE A 100 -3.36 -13.18 3.11
N SER A 101 -3.79 -13.32 4.36
CA SER A 101 -4.99 -12.66 4.87
C SER A 101 -4.71 -11.95 6.19
N ASP A 102 -5.24 -10.74 6.36
CA ASP A 102 -5.23 -9.99 7.61
C ASP A 102 -6.54 -10.18 8.43
N GLY A 103 -7.38 -11.14 7.99
CA GLY A 103 -8.70 -11.40 8.57
C GLY A 103 -9.83 -10.56 7.97
N ILE A 104 -9.52 -9.52 7.20
CA ILE A 104 -10.48 -8.62 6.53
C ILE A 104 -10.42 -8.81 5.01
N LYS A 105 -9.21 -8.79 4.46
CA LYS A 105 -8.95 -8.99 3.04
C LYS A 105 -7.87 -10.02 2.81
N THR A 106 -7.92 -10.66 1.64
CA THR A 106 -6.90 -11.61 1.19
C THR A 106 -6.21 -11.06 -0.04
N LEU A 107 -4.88 -11.03 -0.01
CA LEU A 107 -4.05 -10.63 -1.12
C LEU A 107 -3.16 -11.80 -1.56
N ASN A 108 -3.02 -11.94 -2.87
CA ASN A 108 -2.24 -13.02 -3.47
C ASN A 108 -0.79 -12.58 -3.69
N VAL A 109 0.13 -13.36 -3.20
CA VAL A 109 1.58 -13.17 -3.36
C VAL A 109 2.10 -14.16 -4.39
N VAL A 110 2.73 -13.65 -5.43
CA VAL A 110 3.37 -14.48 -6.46
C VAL A 110 4.84 -14.63 -6.11
N THR A 111 5.31 -15.86 -5.96
CA THR A 111 6.71 -16.18 -5.64
C THR A 111 7.28 -17.23 -6.61
N ASP A 112 8.58 -17.17 -6.82
CA ASP A 112 9.35 -18.18 -7.55
C ASP A 112 9.52 -19.41 -6.64
N LEU A 113 9.00 -20.56 -7.07
CA LEU A 113 8.95 -21.77 -6.27
C LEU A 113 10.35 -22.28 -5.93
N LYS A 114 11.27 -22.29 -6.89
CA LYS A 114 12.65 -22.77 -6.70
C LYS A 114 13.39 -21.87 -5.71
N LYS A 115 13.33 -20.55 -5.91
CA LYS A 115 14.01 -19.60 -5.03
C LYS A 115 13.42 -19.61 -3.63
N ALA A 116 12.09 -19.74 -3.48
CA ALA A 116 11.43 -19.85 -2.19
C ALA A 116 11.88 -21.11 -1.44
N PHE A 117 12.07 -22.24 -2.13
CA PHE A 117 12.60 -23.46 -1.55
C PHE A 117 14.07 -23.32 -1.16
N GLU A 118 14.94 -22.86 -2.07
CA GLU A 118 16.39 -22.72 -1.87
C GLU A 118 16.73 -21.71 -0.75
N SER A 119 15.90 -20.68 -0.58
CA SER A 119 16.07 -19.65 0.45
C SER A 119 15.39 -19.96 1.79
N ASN A 120 14.89 -21.20 1.98
CA ASN A 120 14.14 -21.58 3.19
C ASN A 120 12.96 -20.64 3.52
N GLY A 121 12.24 -20.20 2.48
CA GLY A 121 11.08 -19.29 2.62
C GLY A 121 11.40 -17.79 2.63
N ALA A 122 12.67 -17.39 2.69
CA ALA A 122 13.03 -15.95 2.72
C ALA A 122 12.59 -15.21 1.43
N GLN A 123 12.63 -15.87 0.27
CA GLN A 123 12.13 -15.28 -0.97
C GLN A 123 10.62 -15.01 -0.90
N LEU A 124 9.83 -15.89 -0.27
CA LEU A 124 8.40 -15.67 -0.09
C LEU A 124 8.12 -14.41 0.73
N VAL A 125 8.91 -14.16 1.80
CA VAL A 125 8.79 -12.94 2.62
C VAL A 125 9.11 -11.70 1.79
N ALA A 126 10.18 -11.72 1.00
CA ALA A 126 10.54 -10.61 0.12
C ALA A 126 9.46 -10.33 -0.95
N ASP A 127 8.89 -11.39 -1.52
CA ASP A 127 7.80 -11.28 -2.48
C ASP A 127 6.49 -10.85 -1.82
N PHE A 128 6.24 -11.25 -0.57
CA PHE A 128 5.13 -10.77 0.25
C PHE A 128 5.20 -9.25 0.44
N GLU A 129 6.32 -8.72 0.92
CA GLU A 129 6.54 -7.28 1.06
C GLU A 129 6.29 -6.54 -0.26
N LYS A 130 6.88 -7.03 -1.35
CA LYS A 130 6.78 -6.42 -2.68
C LYS A 130 5.35 -6.45 -3.22
N ASN A 131 4.70 -7.61 -3.24
CA ASN A 131 3.37 -7.76 -3.87
C ASN A 131 2.31 -6.99 -3.10
N ILE A 132 2.36 -7.03 -1.76
CA ILE A 132 1.41 -6.30 -0.90
C ILE A 132 1.56 -4.79 -1.11
N THR A 133 2.78 -4.28 -1.08
CA THR A 133 3.02 -2.85 -1.31
C THR A 133 2.52 -2.42 -2.69
N LEU A 134 2.83 -3.18 -3.74
CA LEU A 134 2.39 -2.85 -5.09
C LEU A 134 0.86 -2.86 -5.21
N ALA A 135 0.18 -3.83 -4.61
CA ALA A 135 -1.28 -3.91 -4.65
C ALA A 135 -1.95 -2.72 -3.94
N ILE A 136 -1.44 -2.35 -2.76
CA ILE A 136 -1.99 -1.23 -1.99
C ILE A 136 -1.70 0.11 -2.67
N VAL A 137 -0.48 0.31 -3.17
CA VAL A 137 -0.11 1.52 -3.91
C VAL A 137 -0.97 1.68 -5.17
N ASP A 138 -1.17 0.62 -5.95
CA ASP A 138 -1.99 0.66 -7.16
C ASP A 138 -3.45 1.06 -6.84
N GLU A 139 -4.04 0.47 -5.81
CA GLU A 139 -5.40 0.81 -5.37
C GLU A 139 -5.49 2.26 -4.88
N ALA A 140 -4.55 2.71 -4.06
CA ALA A 140 -4.51 4.07 -3.53
C ALA A 140 -4.30 5.09 -4.65
N TRP A 141 -3.42 4.78 -5.60
CA TRP A 141 -3.14 5.63 -6.76
C TRP A 141 -4.37 5.82 -7.64
N LYS A 142 -5.09 4.75 -7.96
CA LYS A 142 -6.34 4.83 -8.72
C LYS A 142 -7.39 5.71 -8.02
N LYS A 143 -7.50 5.60 -6.70
CA LYS A 143 -8.38 6.48 -5.90
C LYS A 143 -7.91 7.93 -5.92
N HIS A 144 -6.59 8.13 -5.84
CA HIS A 144 -5.99 9.46 -5.88
C HIS A 144 -6.24 10.16 -7.21
N LEU A 145 -6.06 9.48 -8.34
CA LEU A 145 -6.35 10.04 -9.66
C LEU A 145 -7.80 10.54 -9.78
N ARG A 146 -8.78 9.78 -9.27
CA ARG A 146 -10.19 10.21 -9.25
C ARG A 146 -10.39 11.49 -8.41
N LYS A 147 -9.78 11.55 -7.21
CA LYS A 147 -9.83 12.76 -6.37
C LYS A 147 -9.18 13.96 -7.05
N MET A 148 -8.11 13.75 -7.81
CA MET A 148 -7.46 14.81 -8.59
C MET A 148 -8.36 15.33 -9.72
N ASP A 149 -9.11 14.45 -10.39
CA ASP A 149 -10.08 14.85 -11.40
C ASP A 149 -11.25 15.64 -10.77
N GLU A 150 -11.76 15.20 -9.62
CA GLU A 150 -12.78 15.94 -8.84
C GLU A 150 -12.26 17.31 -8.40
N LEU A 151 -11.02 17.39 -7.90
CA LEU A 151 -10.38 18.64 -7.53
C LEU A 151 -10.27 19.59 -8.73
N LYS A 152 -9.84 19.08 -9.90
CA LYS A 152 -9.73 19.88 -11.11
C LYS A 152 -11.07 20.49 -11.53
N GLN A 153 -12.17 19.77 -11.38
CA GLN A 153 -13.51 20.28 -11.66
C GLN A 153 -13.96 21.32 -10.61
N SER A 154 -13.72 21.06 -9.31
CA SER A 154 -14.15 21.98 -8.25
C SER A 154 -13.42 23.32 -8.28
N VAL A 155 -12.13 23.32 -8.61
CA VAL A 155 -11.33 24.54 -8.69
C VAL A 155 -11.77 25.47 -9.84
N GLN A 156 -12.35 24.92 -10.91
CA GLN A 156 -12.94 25.77 -11.98
C GLN A 156 -14.08 26.66 -11.47
N LEU A 157 -14.80 26.23 -10.45
CA LEU A 157 -15.86 27.00 -9.82
C LEU A 157 -15.34 28.14 -8.91
N ALA A 158 -14.10 28.02 -8.41
CA ALA A 158 -13.48 29.00 -7.51
C ALA A 158 -13.19 30.36 -8.19
N VAL A 159 -13.22 30.42 -9.51
CA VAL A 159 -13.13 31.68 -10.27
C VAL A 159 -14.21 32.69 -9.87
N HIS A 160 -15.39 32.21 -9.47
CA HIS A 160 -16.49 33.05 -9.02
C HIS A 160 -16.25 33.69 -7.64
N GLU A 161 -15.30 33.18 -6.87
CA GLU A 161 -14.96 33.67 -5.53
C GLU A 161 -13.76 34.65 -5.52
N GLN A 162 -13.30 35.12 -6.68
CA GLN A 162 -12.12 36.00 -6.84
C GLN A 162 -10.81 35.42 -6.26
N LYS A 163 -10.72 34.11 -6.13
CA LYS A 163 -9.52 33.40 -5.69
C LYS A 163 -8.73 32.94 -6.90
N ASP A 164 -7.40 32.82 -6.75
CA ASP A 164 -6.54 32.24 -7.79
C ASP A 164 -6.75 30.72 -7.87
N PRO A 165 -7.39 30.20 -8.93
CA PRO A 165 -7.67 28.77 -9.05
C PRO A 165 -6.41 27.91 -9.10
N LEU A 166 -5.31 28.43 -9.67
CA LEU A 166 -4.05 27.69 -9.78
C LEU A 166 -3.40 27.50 -8.41
N LEU A 167 -3.46 28.53 -7.56
CA LEU A 167 -2.92 28.46 -6.20
C LEU A 167 -3.70 27.45 -5.35
N ILE A 168 -5.04 27.51 -5.43
CA ILE A 168 -5.91 26.54 -4.72
C ILE A 168 -5.61 25.11 -5.20
N TYR A 169 -5.56 24.92 -6.52
CA TYR A 169 -5.27 23.59 -7.09
C TYR A 169 -3.94 23.03 -6.57
N LYS A 170 -2.87 23.81 -6.60
CA LYS A 170 -1.56 23.36 -6.12
C LYS A 170 -1.57 22.98 -4.66
N PHE A 171 -2.22 23.79 -3.82
CA PHE A 171 -2.29 23.54 -2.38
C PHE A 171 -3.12 22.28 -2.07
N GLU A 172 -4.31 22.17 -2.64
CA GLU A 172 -5.18 21.01 -2.42
C GLU A 172 -4.61 19.72 -3.03
N ALA A 173 -3.97 19.81 -4.21
CA ALA A 173 -3.28 18.67 -4.83
C ALA A 173 -2.16 18.14 -3.93
N TYR A 174 -1.38 19.03 -3.32
CA TYR A 174 -0.34 18.65 -2.37
C TYR A 174 -0.93 17.95 -1.13
N ASN A 175 -2.02 18.50 -0.57
CA ASN A 175 -2.71 17.92 0.58
C ASN A 175 -3.26 16.52 0.27
N LEU A 176 -3.90 16.36 -0.90
CA LEU A 176 -4.41 15.07 -1.36
C LEU A 176 -3.29 14.05 -1.56
N PHE A 177 -2.17 14.45 -2.12
CA PHE A 177 -1.03 13.58 -2.35
C PHE A 177 -0.37 13.16 -1.01
N SER A 178 -0.13 14.11 -0.11
CA SER A 178 0.44 13.81 1.21
C SER A 178 -0.47 12.90 2.04
N SER A 179 -1.78 13.14 2.00
CA SER A 179 -2.77 12.27 2.65
C SER A 179 -2.77 10.85 2.06
N MET A 180 -2.64 10.73 0.73
CA MET A 180 -2.53 9.42 0.08
C MET A 180 -1.27 8.68 0.54
N LEU A 181 -0.10 9.32 0.56
CA LEU A 181 1.15 8.69 0.98
C LEU A 181 1.08 8.19 2.42
N ASN A 182 0.58 9.02 3.34
CA ASN A 182 0.41 8.63 4.74
C ASN A 182 -0.57 7.45 4.88
N GLY A 183 -1.66 7.46 4.10
CA GLY A 183 -2.62 6.35 4.07
C GLY A 183 -1.99 5.06 3.55
N VAL A 184 -1.22 5.13 2.48
CA VAL A 184 -0.49 3.99 1.90
C VAL A 184 0.48 3.39 2.90
N ASN A 185 1.32 4.21 3.55
CA ASN A 185 2.28 3.74 4.53
C ASN A 185 1.58 2.99 5.68
N LYS A 186 0.54 3.59 6.27
CA LYS A 186 -0.26 2.97 7.35
C LYS A 186 -0.90 1.64 6.89
N GLU A 187 -1.46 1.60 5.68
CA GLU A 187 -2.16 0.40 5.17
C GLU A 187 -1.18 -0.73 4.83
N VAL A 188 -0.05 -0.42 4.17
CA VAL A 188 1.01 -1.39 3.87
C VAL A 188 1.54 -1.99 5.16
N ILE A 189 1.97 -1.17 6.10
CA ILE A 189 2.52 -1.63 7.38
C ILE A 189 1.48 -2.45 8.15
N SER A 190 0.23 -1.99 8.23
CA SER A 190 -0.84 -2.74 8.88
C SER A 190 -1.05 -4.12 8.26
N PHE A 191 -1.06 -4.23 6.93
CA PHE A 191 -1.22 -5.53 6.27
C PHE A 191 0.01 -6.42 6.48
N LEU A 192 1.22 -5.88 6.37
CA LEU A 192 2.45 -6.64 6.60
C LEU A 192 2.53 -7.20 8.02
N PHE A 193 2.03 -6.47 9.01
CA PHE A 193 2.02 -6.91 10.41
C PHE A 193 0.93 -7.95 10.71
N LYS A 194 -0.21 -7.88 10.06
CA LYS A 194 -1.36 -8.76 10.32
C LYS A 194 -1.51 -9.91 9.35
N GLY A 195 -1.05 -9.71 8.11
CA GLY A 195 -1.22 -10.69 7.04
C GLY A 195 -0.46 -11.97 7.33
N ASP A 196 -1.19 -13.06 7.53
CA ASP A 196 -0.65 -14.39 7.78
C ASP A 196 -1.17 -15.40 6.74
N LEU A 197 -0.53 -16.56 6.70
CA LEU A 197 -0.99 -17.69 5.90
C LEU A 197 -2.32 -18.23 6.46
N PRO A 198 -3.26 -18.70 5.62
CA PRO A 198 -4.50 -19.32 6.09
C PRO A 198 -4.21 -20.55 6.96
N GLN A 199 -4.71 -20.55 8.18
CA GLN A 199 -4.44 -21.62 9.17
C GLN A 199 -5.19 -22.94 8.93
N GLN A 200 -6.12 -23.03 7.97
CA GLN A 200 -6.87 -24.26 7.73
C GLN A 200 -6.96 -24.56 6.24
N GLN A 201 -6.59 -25.79 5.89
CA GLN A 201 -6.46 -26.44 4.60
C GLN A 201 -5.22 -25.99 3.83
N ALA A 202 -4.40 -26.96 3.39
CA ALA A 202 -3.30 -26.72 2.48
C ALA A 202 -3.80 -25.75 1.39
N PRO A 203 -3.26 -24.55 1.28
CA PRO A 203 -3.76 -23.58 0.31
C PRO A 203 -3.73 -24.27 -1.03
N ALA A 204 -4.81 -24.18 -1.78
CA ALA A 204 -4.82 -24.67 -3.16
C ALA A 204 -3.82 -23.78 -3.91
N ILE A 205 -2.55 -24.19 -3.92
CA ILE A 205 -1.46 -23.52 -4.59
C ILE A 205 -1.80 -23.60 -6.07
N LYS A 206 -2.06 -22.45 -6.66
CA LYS A 206 -2.38 -22.31 -8.07
C LYS A 206 -1.16 -21.80 -8.81
N GLU A 207 -0.94 -22.31 -10.01
CA GLU A 207 0.05 -21.74 -10.92
C GLU A 207 -0.27 -20.28 -11.19
N ALA A 208 0.72 -19.41 -11.08
CA ALA A 208 0.60 -18.02 -11.49
C ALA A 208 0.65 -17.96 -13.03
N LYS A 209 -0.50 -18.00 -13.69
CA LYS A 209 -0.56 -17.69 -15.12
C LYS A 209 -0.21 -16.21 -15.31
N GLU A 210 0.74 -15.91 -16.19
CA GLU A 210 0.97 -14.54 -16.66
C GLU A 210 -0.33 -14.01 -17.27
N VAL A 211 -1.05 -13.20 -16.53
CA VAL A 211 -2.11 -12.38 -17.09
C VAL A 211 -1.42 -11.23 -17.82
N ARG A 212 -0.99 -11.48 -19.06
CA ARG A 212 -0.74 -10.40 -20.01
C ARG A 212 -2.10 -9.76 -20.28
N GLN A 213 -2.48 -8.79 -19.49
CA GLN A 213 -3.52 -7.85 -19.89
C GLN A 213 -2.99 -7.13 -21.13
N LYS A 214 -3.36 -7.64 -22.30
CA LYS A 214 -3.39 -6.82 -23.52
C LYS A 214 -4.50 -5.80 -23.31
N GLU A 215 -4.19 -4.72 -22.63
CA GLU A 215 -5.00 -3.51 -22.72
C GLU A 215 -4.96 -3.08 -24.18
N LYS A 216 -6.05 -3.34 -24.89
CA LYS A 216 -6.30 -2.68 -26.17
C LYS A 216 -6.56 -1.22 -25.84
N TYR A 217 -5.52 -0.40 -25.92
CA TYR A 217 -5.68 1.03 -26.03
C TYR A 217 -6.39 1.29 -27.35
N THR A 218 -7.69 1.54 -27.33
CA THR A 218 -8.41 2.18 -28.41
C THR A 218 -8.06 3.66 -28.32
N GLU A 219 -7.10 4.12 -29.13
CA GLU A 219 -6.94 5.55 -29.38
C GLU A 219 -8.21 6.02 -30.08
N SER A 220 -9.11 6.69 -29.35
CA SER A 220 -10.13 7.53 -29.97
C SER A 220 -9.41 8.79 -30.42
N LYS A 221 -9.04 8.87 -31.71
CA LYS A 221 -8.76 10.12 -32.37
C LYS A 221 -10.08 10.89 -32.46
N ASP A 222 -10.31 11.80 -31.53
CA ASP A 222 -11.28 12.86 -31.73
C ASP A 222 -10.75 13.72 -32.87
N GLU A 223 -11.35 13.56 -34.03
CA GLU A 223 -11.15 14.47 -35.16
C GLU A 223 -11.60 15.86 -34.70
N ILE A 224 -10.64 16.75 -34.52
CA ILE A 224 -10.89 18.18 -34.41
C ILE A 224 -11.40 18.59 -35.79
N VAL A 225 -12.74 18.64 -35.95
CA VAL A 225 -13.37 19.27 -37.08
C VAL A 225 -13.08 20.77 -36.97
N SER A 226 -12.08 21.20 -37.71
CA SER A 226 -11.79 22.61 -37.90
C SER A 226 -13.00 23.28 -38.58
N SER A 227 -13.64 24.18 -37.84
CA SER A 227 -14.72 25.04 -38.30
C SER A 227 -14.19 26.17 -39.20
N GLU A 228 -13.53 25.83 -40.31
CA GLU A 228 -12.96 26.78 -41.28
C GLU A 228 -13.44 26.55 -42.73
N SER A 229 -14.70 26.14 -42.93
CA SER A 229 -15.24 26.06 -44.30
C SER A 229 -16.73 26.45 -44.44
N ALA A 230 -17.23 27.32 -43.58
CA ALA A 230 -18.61 27.83 -43.70
C ALA A 230 -18.66 29.36 -43.85
N ASN A 231 -17.79 29.97 -44.64
CA ASN A 231 -17.90 31.38 -44.93
C ASN A 231 -17.35 31.75 -46.31
N ARG A 232 -17.71 30.97 -47.37
CA ARG A 232 -17.50 31.35 -48.75
C ARG A 232 -18.63 30.78 -49.61
N GLU A 233 -19.84 31.32 -49.46
CA GLU A 233 -20.90 31.28 -50.48
C GLU A 233 -22.10 32.11 -49.99
N ALA A 234 -21.94 33.43 -49.88
CA ALA A 234 -23.04 34.36 -49.89
C ALA A 234 -22.55 35.76 -50.41
N GLY A 235 -22.28 35.82 -51.68
CA GLY A 235 -21.84 37.08 -52.28
C GLY A 235 -21.70 36.99 -53.78
N GLN A 236 -22.79 36.62 -54.47
CA GLN A 236 -23.02 36.97 -55.90
C GLN A 236 -24.43 36.54 -56.28
N THR A 237 -25.35 37.43 -56.17
CA THR A 237 -26.36 37.90 -57.15
C THR A 237 -27.25 38.95 -56.53
#